data_3e8a5cd7edfabaaf7cee0188361b0d96
#
_entry.id   3e8a5cd7edfabaaf7cee0188361b0d96
#
_cell.length_a   1.000
_cell.length_b   1.000
_cell.length_c   1.000
_cell.angle_alpha   90.00
_cell.angle_beta   90.00
_cell.angle_gamma   90.00
#
_symmetry.space_group_name_H-M   'P 1'
#
loop_
_entity.id
_entity.type
_entity.pdbx_description
1 polymer ?
#
loop_
_entity_poly.entity_id
_entity_poly.type
_entity_poly.pdbx_seq_one_letter_code
_entity_poly.pdbx_strand_id
1 'polypeptide(L)'
;MKKVKCIIFDCDGTLVDSEPLTNKVIAEMAGELGIKMTWEEATKLWGGKTIDAVVYGMKELSGNDLPDEWVPRLVQKVSEAYKYDLVPMDGISEVLDSLKLAKCVASNGRPGHVENSLKLTGLYKYFEGRVYTASEVANPKPDPALFLYAADKMGFSKDECVVIEDSITGVTASVRAGIRVLGLVKMSSKEELIEAGAEPFTNMRELPKLLGL
;
A
#
# COMPACT_ATOMS: atom_id res chain seq x y z
N MET A 1 17.33 -20.58 -3.20
CA MET A 1 16.14 -19.83 -3.70
C MET A 1 16.23 -19.78 -5.22
N LYS A 2 15.10 -19.87 -5.92
CA LYS A 2 15.08 -19.64 -7.36
C LYS A 2 15.42 -18.17 -7.65
N LYS A 3 15.94 -17.90 -8.86
CA LYS A 3 16.19 -16.52 -9.28
C LYS A 3 14.88 -15.76 -9.40
N VAL A 4 14.78 -14.56 -8.79
CA VAL A 4 13.60 -13.66 -8.92
C VAL A 4 13.42 -13.28 -10.38
N LYS A 5 12.19 -13.40 -10.87
CA LYS A 5 11.78 -13.05 -12.24
C LYS A 5 10.63 -12.04 -12.27
N CYS A 6 9.83 -11.98 -11.22
CA CYS A 6 8.69 -11.09 -11.11
C CYS A 6 8.70 -10.34 -9.77
N ILE A 7 8.39 -9.04 -9.83
CA ILE A 7 8.23 -8.19 -8.66
C ILE A 7 6.76 -7.80 -8.56
N ILE A 8 6.15 -8.04 -7.41
CA ILE A 8 4.78 -7.66 -7.11
C ILE A 8 4.83 -6.51 -6.10
N PHE A 9 4.48 -5.32 -6.53
CA PHE A 9 4.46 -4.14 -5.67
C PHE A 9 3.08 -3.95 -5.04
N ASP A 10 3.04 -3.61 -3.78
CA ASP A 10 1.89 -2.88 -3.24
C ASP A 10 1.87 -1.45 -3.81
N CYS A 11 0.78 -0.72 -3.62
CA CYS A 11 0.59 0.64 -4.15
C CYS A 11 0.78 1.72 -3.08
N ASP A 12 -0.16 1.79 -2.14
CA ASP A 12 -0.25 2.86 -1.15
C ASP A 12 0.83 2.70 -0.06
N GLY A 13 1.66 3.74 0.16
CA GLY A 13 2.81 3.64 1.07
C GLY A 13 4.05 2.97 0.48
N THR A 14 3.91 2.25 -0.64
CA THR A 14 4.99 1.53 -1.32
C THR A 14 5.40 2.18 -2.65
N LEU A 15 4.51 2.27 -3.63
CA LEU A 15 4.78 2.96 -4.91
C LEU A 15 4.51 4.46 -4.82
N VAL A 16 3.47 4.84 -4.11
CA VAL A 16 3.03 6.24 -3.94
C VAL A 16 3.05 6.64 -2.47
N ASP A 17 3.46 7.88 -2.20
CA ASP A 17 3.52 8.45 -0.84
C ASP A 17 2.15 9.00 -0.42
N SER A 18 1.18 8.09 -0.26
CA SER A 18 -0.22 8.42 -0.01
C SER A 18 -0.55 8.66 1.47
N GLU A 19 0.19 8.04 2.39
CA GLU A 19 -0.12 8.02 3.81
C GLU A 19 -0.17 9.41 4.48
N PRO A 20 0.80 10.32 4.25
CA PRO A 20 0.74 11.65 4.85
C PRO A 20 -0.49 12.45 4.40
N LEU A 21 -0.92 12.30 3.15
CA LEU A 21 -2.10 13.00 2.61
C LEU A 21 -3.38 12.45 3.20
N THR A 22 -3.52 11.13 3.22
CA THR A 22 -4.68 10.44 3.80
C THR A 22 -4.84 10.81 5.27
N ASN A 23 -3.77 10.76 6.06
CA ASN A 23 -3.82 11.02 7.49
C ASN A 23 -4.04 12.51 7.81
N LYS A 24 -3.59 13.45 6.96
CA LYS A 24 -3.95 14.87 7.06
C LYS A 24 -5.46 15.09 6.90
N VAL A 25 -6.06 14.46 5.90
CA VAL A 25 -7.51 14.53 5.67
C VAL A 25 -8.28 13.88 6.84
N ILE A 26 -7.81 12.75 7.34
CA ILE A 26 -8.42 12.09 8.52
C ILE A 26 -8.39 13.02 9.74
N ALA A 27 -7.25 13.66 10.02
CA ALA A 27 -7.12 14.60 11.14
C ALA A 27 -8.04 15.84 10.98
N GLU A 28 -8.15 16.38 9.75
CA GLU A 28 -9.09 17.46 9.45
C GLU A 28 -10.54 17.05 9.74
N MET A 29 -10.95 15.87 9.25
CA MET A 29 -12.30 15.37 9.47
C MET A 29 -12.59 14.96 10.90
N ALA A 30 -11.58 14.57 11.68
CA ALA A 30 -11.68 14.39 13.13
C ALA A 30 -12.03 15.73 13.81
N GLY A 31 -11.41 16.83 13.35
CA GLY A 31 -11.73 18.18 13.84
C GLY A 31 -13.20 18.59 13.63
N GLU A 32 -13.84 18.16 12.54
CA GLU A 32 -15.26 18.38 12.28
C GLU A 32 -16.17 17.66 13.30
N LEU A 33 -15.67 16.58 13.92
CA LEU A 33 -16.33 15.84 15.01
C LEU A 33 -15.97 16.37 16.42
N GLY A 34 -15.22 17.47 16.50
CA GLY A 34 -14.72 18.02 17.76
C GLY A 34 -13.50 17.30 18.35
N ILE A 35 -12.92 16.35 17.63
CA ILE A 35 -11.73 15.59 18.03
C ILE A 35 -10.49 16.38 17.60
N LYS A 36 -9.69 16.85 18.57
CA LYS A 36 -8.41 17.51 18.28
C LYS A 36 -7.34 16.45 18.07
N MET A 37 -6.77 16.43 16.89
CA MET A 37 -5.80 15.43 16.48
C MET A 37 -4.83 16.02 15.44
N THR A 38 -3.54 15.69 15.55
CA THR A 38 -2.56 15.99 14.50
C THR A 38 -2.55 14.88 13.45
N TRP A 39 -1.98 15.15 12.28
CA TRP A 39 -1.86 14.11 11.25
C TRP A 39 -0.88 13.00 11.68
N GLU A 40 0.14 13.31 12.51
CA GLU A 40 1.06 12.33 13.10
C GLU A 40 0.35 11.39 14.06
N GLU A 41 -0.60 11.92 14.86
CA GLU A 41 -1.44 11.11 15.75
C GLU A 41 -2.40 10.22 14.93
N ALA A 42 -3.02 10.77 13.89
CA ALA A 42 -3.84 9.99 12.96
C ALA A 42 -3.02 8.86 12.31
N THR A 43 -1.79 9.16 11.89
CA THR A 43 -0.85 8.18 11.32
C THR A 43 -0.54 7.06 12.30
N LYS A 44 -0.27 7.36 13.57
CA LYS A 44 -0.02 6.33 14.60
C LYS A 44 -1.22 5.42 14.85
N LEU A 45 -2.42 5.98 14.75
CA LEU A 45 -3.66 5.23 15.00
C LEU A 45 -4.09 4.40 13.79
N TRP A 46 -3.99 4.95 12.58
CA TRP A 46 -4.62 4.38 11.40
C TRP A 46 -3.73 4.21 10.16
N GLY A 47 -2.46 4.60 10.21
CA GLY A 47 -1.53 4.38 9.12
C GLY A 47 -1.51 2.92 8.66
N GLY A 48 -1.69 2.69 7.37
CA GLY A 48 -1.77 1.36 6.77
C GLY A 48 -3.02 0.55 7.11
N LYS A 49 -4.00 1.12 7.84
CA LYS A 49 -5.24 0.44 8.21
C LYS A 49 -6.37 0.72 7.22
N THR A 50 -7.42 -0.12 7.28
CA THR A 50 -8.60 0.03 6.45
C THR A 50 -9.46 1.21 6.86
N ILE A 51 -10.30 1.70 5.94
CA ILE A 51 -11.30 2.75 6.24
C ILE A 51 -12.23 2.30 7.39
N ASP A 52 -12.59 1.02 7.46
CA ASP A 52 -13.44 0.50 8.53
C ASP A 52 -12.78 0.64 9.91
N ALA A 53 -11.46 0.46 10.00
CA ALA A 53 -10.71 0.69 11.24
C ALA A 53 -10.69 2.17 11.62
N VAL A 54 -10.59 3.08 10.64
CA VAL A 54 -10.70 4.53 10.86
C VAL A 54 -12.10 4.89 11.37
N VAL A 55 -13.15 4.37 10.73
CA VAL A 55 -14.55 4.58 11.13
C VAL A 55 -14.80 4.10 12.57
N TYR A 56 -14.33 2.89 12.87
CA TYR A 56 -14.45 2.35 14.23
C TYR A 56 -13.76 3.26 15.27
N GLY A 57 -12.50 3.62 15.02
CA GLY A 57 -11.76 4.49 15.94
C GLY A 57 -12.36 5.89 16.09
N MET A 58 -12.90 6.46 15.00
CA MET A 58 -13.61 7.75 15.07
C MET A 58 -14.88 7.69 15.91
N LYS A 59 -15.68 6.61 15.82
CA LYS A 59 -16.84 6.38 16.68
C LYS A 59 -16.45 6.30 18.14
N GLU A 60 -15.43 5.52 18.46
CA GLU A 60 -14.91 5.40 19.84
C GLU A 60 -14.43 6.75 20.39
N LEU A 61 -13.69 7.53 19.61
CA LEU A 61 -13.16 8.83 20.04
C LEU A 61 -14.23 9.91 20.15
N SER A 62 -15.23 9.92 19.26
CA SER A 62 -16.32 10.89 19.29
C SER A 62 -17.41 10.54 20.31
N GLY A 63 -17.51 9.28 20.71
CA GLY A 63 -18.61 8.76 21.53
C GLY A 63 -19.96 8.72 20.81
N ASN A 64 -19.99 8.92 19.49
CA ASN A 64 -21.20 9.00 18.68
C ASN A 64 -21.05 8.19 17.37
N ASP A 65 -22.18 7.84 16.77
CA ASP A 65 -22.20 7.35 15.40
C ASP A 65 -21.76 8.45 14.42
N LEU A 66 -21.05 8.05 13.36
CA LEU A 66 -20.66 8.97 12.30
C LEU A 66 -21.85 9.24 11.38
N PRO A 67 -21.99 10.47 10.83
CA PRO A 67 -22.95 10.75 9.76
C PRO A 67 -22.77 9.83 8.56
N ASP A 68 -23.86 9.44 7.89
CA ASP A 68 -23.82 8.54 6.74
C ASP A 68 -22.91 9.05 5.60
N GLU A 69 -22.81 10.35 5.45
CA GLU A 69 -21.96 11.02 4.46
C GLU A 69 -20.48 11.10 4.88
N TRP A 70 -20.10 10.73 6.10
CA TRP A 70 -18.74 10.91 6.60
C TRP A 70 -17.71 10.13 5.76
N VAL A 71 -17.96 8.84 5.51
CA VAL A 71 -17.08 8.01 4.69
C VAL A 71 -17.03 8.46 3.23
N PRO A 72 -18.17 8.72 2.54
CA PRO A 72 -18.14 9.33 1.21
C PRO A 72 -17.34 10.63 1.13
N ARG A 73 -17.48 11.52 2.12
CA ARG A 73 -16.72 12.78 2.20
C ARG A 73 -15.23 12.53 2.43
N LEU A 74 -14.85 11.59 3.30
CA LEU A 74 -13.46 11.20 3.50
C LEU A 74 -12.83 10.77 2.17
N VAL A 75 -13.47 9.84 1.45
CA VAL A 75 -12.98 9.35 0.16
C VAL A 75 -12.85 10.48 -0.87
N GLN A 76 -13.83 11.39 -0.91
CA GLN A 76 -13.80 12.55 -1.80
C GLN A 76 -12.61 13.48 -1.46
N LYS A 77 -12.45 13.85 -0.18
CA LYS A 77 -11.37 14.75 0.26
C LYS A 77 -9.98 14.15 0.02
N VAL A 78 -9.80 12.84 0.29
CA VAL A 78 -8.54 12.14 -0.01
C VAL A 78 -8.28 12.14 -1.52
N SER A 79 -9.29 11.84 -2.34
CA SER A 79 -9.16 11.88 -3.80
C SER A 79 -8.81 13.27 -4.32
N GLU A 80 -9.34 14.32 -3.70
CA GLU A 80 -9.02 15.70 -4.03
C GLU A 80 -7.58 16.05 -3.67
N ALA A 81 -7.13 15.70 -2.44
CA ALA A 81 -5.74 15.91 -2.01
C ALA A 81 -4.75 15.20 -2.95
N TYR A 82 -5.07 13.98 -3.38
CA TYR A 82 -4.21 13.22 -4.30
C TYR A 82 -4.02 13.90 -5.65
N LYS A 83 -5.02 14.59 -6.18
CA LYS A 83 -4.88 15.28 -7.48
C LYS A 83 -3.76 16.32 -7.50
N TYR A 84 -3.48 16.95 -6.37
CA TYR A 84 -2.54 18.07 -6.29
C TYR A 84 -1.20 17.69 -5.66
N ASP A 85 -1.22 16.78 -4.68
CA ASP A 85 -0.08 16.61 -3.79
C ASP A 85 0.48 15.17 -3.77
N LEU A 86 -0.16 14.19 -4.45
CA LEU A 86 0.32 12.82 -4.48
C LEU A 86 1.62 12.73 -5.29
N VAL A 87 2.65 12.21 -4.66
CA VAL A 87 3.97 12.01 -5.28
C VAL A 87 4.35 10.53 -5.30
N PRO A 88 5.21 10.11 -6.24
CA PRO A 88 5.78 8.76 -6.18
C PRO A 88 6.67 8.63 -4.93
N MET A 89 6.80 7.42 -4.42
CA MET A 89 7.78 7.13 -3.35
C MET A 89 9.18 7.53 -3.80
N ASP A 90 9.97 8.14 -2.90
CA ASP A 90 11.31 8.60 -3.24
C ASP A 90 12.19 7.48 -3.81
N GLY A 91 12.81 7.74 -4.95
CA GLY A 91 13.66 6.81 -5.67
C GLY A 91 12.94 5.74 -6.50
N ILE A 92 11.61 5.59 -6.38
CA ILE A 92 10.90 4.48 -7.07
C ILE A 92 10.94 4.63 -8.59
N SER A 93 10.82 5.84 -9.13
CA SER A 93 10.85 6.07 -10.58
C SER A 93 12.19 5.63 -11.19
N GLU A 94 13.31 6.01 -10.55
CA GLU A 94 14.66 5.62 -10.95
C GLU A 94 14.83 4.10 -10.95
N VAL A 95 14.31 3.46 -9.90
CA VAL A 95 14.35 2.01 -9.75
C VAL A 95 13.53 1.32 -10.85
N LEU A 96 12.29 1.77 -11.09
CA LEU A 96 11.42 1.19 -12.12
C LEU A 96 12.00 1.33 -13.53
N ASP A 97 12.70 2.42 -13.83
CA ASP A 97 13.40 2.62 -15.10
C ASP A 97 14.55 1.60 -15.28
N SER A 98 15.27 1.29 -14.21
CA SER A 98 16.41 0.37 -14.23
C SER A 98 16.00 -1.12 -14.23
N LEU A 99 14.86 -1.45 -13.64
CA LEU A 99 14.40 -2.83 -13.45
C LEU A 99 13.82 -3.44 -14.72
N LYS A 100 14.52 -4.44 -15.27
CA LYS A 100 14.07 -5.20 -16.45
C LYS A 100 13.20 -6.42 -16.12
N LEU A 101 13.03 -6.75 -14.84
CA LEU A 101 12.18 -7.86 -14.41
C LEU A 101 10.70 -7.57 -14.69
N ALA A 102 9.91 -8.63 -14.88
CA ALA A 102 8.47 -8.52 -14.93
C ALA A 102 7.99 -7.87 -13.62
N LYS A 103 6.98 -6.98 -13.72
CA LYS A 103 6.46 -6.29 -12.55
C LYS A 103 4.97 -6.02 -12.68
N CYS A 104 4.27 -6.08 -11.56
CA CYS A 104 2.85 -5.78 -11.45
C CYS A 104 2.54 -5.10 -10.11
N VAL A 105 1.33 -4.62 -9.98
CA VAL A 105 0.77 -4.06 -8.74
C VAL A 105 -0.27 -5.02 -8.18
N ALA A 106 -0.28 -5.20 -6.85
CA ALA A 106 -1.29 -5.93 -6.12
C ALA A 106 -1.67 -5.16 -4.85
N SER A 107 -2.83 -4.48 -4.86
CA SER A 107 -3.28 -3.56 -3.81
C SER A 107 -4.67 -3.90 -3.28
N ASN A 108 -4.91 -3.65 -1.98
CA ASN A 108 -6.25 -3.71 -1.38
C ASN A 108 -7.15 -2.52 -1.81
N GLY A 109 -6.57 -1.52 -2.46
CA GLY A 109 -7.31 -0.36 -2.97
C GLY A 109 -8.33 -0.74 -4.05
N ARG A 110 -9.34 0.12 -4.24
CA ARG A 110 -10.32 -0.04 -5.34
C ARG A 110 -9.62 0.17 -6.70
N PRO A 111 -10.02 -0.55 -7.77
CA PRO A 111 -9.36 -0.48 -9.08
C PRO A 111 -9.16 0.95 -9.59
N GLY A 112 -10.22 1.76 -9.62
CA GLY A 112 -10.14 3.14 -10.09
C GLY A 112 -9.25 4.03 -9.23
N HIS A 113 -9.15 3.77 -7.92
CA HIS A 113 -8.28 4.51 -7.02
C HIS A 113 -6.81 4.18 -7.30
N VAL A 114 -6.45 2.90 -7.35
CA VAL A 114 -5.07 2.44 -7.60
C VAL A 114 -4.57 2.93 -8.96
N GLU A 115 -5.35 2.75 -10.02
CA GLU A 115 -4.97 3.25 -11.35
C GLU A 115 -4.80 4.76 -11.38
N ASN A 116 -5.71 5.51 -10.72
CA ASN A 116 -5.63 6.96 -10.67
C ASN A 116 -4.36 7.43 -9.94
N SER A 117 -4.03 6.82 -8.80
CA SER A 117 -2.80 7.12 -8.05
C SER A 117 -1.55 6.89 -8.89
N LEU A 118 -1.50 5.79 -9.64
CA LEU A 118 -0.40 5.49 -10.56
C LEU A 118 -0.34 6.47 -11.74
N LYS A 119 -1.48 6.94 -12.25
CA LYS A 119 -1.54 7.94 -13.33
C LYS A 119 -1.09 9.31 -12.86
N LEU A 120 -1.57 9.76 -11.71
CA LEU A 120 -1.19 11.04 -11.10
C LEU A 120 0.31 11.14 -10.83
N THR A 121 0.94 10.05 -10.43
CA THR A 121 2.37 9.98 -10.13
C THR A 121 3.24 9.60 -11.35
N GLY A 122 2.64 9.38 -12.53
CA GLY A 122 3.36 8.99 -13.76
C GLY A 122 3.90 7.55 -13.74
N LEU A 123 3.50 6.73 -12.74
CA LEU A 123 3.97 5.35 -12.59
C LEU A 123 3.16 4.34 -13.41
N TYR A 124 1.97 4.69 -13.87
CA TYR A 124 1.08 3.77 -14.60
C TYR A 124 1.74 3.11 -15.82
N LYS A 125 2.59 3.84 -16.54
CA LYS A 125 3.34 3.35 -17.72
C LYS A 125 4.15 2.07 -17.45
N TYR A 126 4.57 1.83 -16.20
CA TYR A 126 5.34 0.62 -15.83
C TYR A 126 4.44 -0.60 -15.56
N PHE A 127 3.13 -0.38 -15.35
CA PHE A 127 2.19 -1.40 -14.87
C PHE A 127 0.93 -1.53 -15.73
N GLU A 128 0.89 -0.90 -16.89
CA GLU A 128 -0.28 -0.93 -17.78
C GLU A 128 -0.76 -2.36 -18.06
N GLY A 129 -2.05 -2.65 -17.77
CA GLY A 129 -2.65 -3.97 -17.87
C GLY A 129 -2.18 -4.99 -16.81
N ARG A 130 -1.44 -4.57 -15.79
CA ARG A 130 -0.87 -5.42 -14.73
C ARG A 130 -1.09 -4.83 -13.34
N VAL A 131 -2.28 -4.30 -13.11
CA VAL A 131 -2.74 -3.77 -11.83
C VAL A 131 -3.84 -4.69 -11.34
N TYR A 132 -3.60 -5.38 -10.23
CA TYR A 132 -4.52 -6.31 -9.60
C TYR A 132 -4.97 -5.75 -8.26
N THR A 133 -6.25 -5.93 -7.93
CA THR A 133 -6.86 -5.35 -6.74
C THR A 133 -7.66 -6.36 -5.96
N ALA A 134 -8.00 -6.03 -4.72
CA ALA A 134 -8.80 -6.91 -3.86
C ALA A 134 -10.16 -7.27 -4.46
N SER A 135 -10.69 -6.51 -5.42
CA SER A 135 -11.96 -6.82 -6.09
C SER A 135 -11.91 -8.07 -6.99
N GLU A 136 -10.73 -8.57 -7.30
CA GLU A 136 -10.51 -9.74 -8.17
C GLU A 136 -10.37 -11.05 -7.38
N VAL A 137 -10.41 -10.99 -6.04
CA VAL A 137 -10.27 -12.14 -5.14
C VAL A 137 -11.37 -12.15 -4.08
N ALA A 138 -11.60 -13.32 -3.47
CA ALA A 138 -12.63 -13.47 -2.45
C ALA A 138 -12.28 -12.74 -1.15
N ASN A 139 -11.01 -12.72 -0.78
CA ASN A 139 -10.53 -12.13 0.46
C ASN A 139 -9.36 -11.18 0.17
N PRO A 140 -9.38 -9.94 0.72
CA PRO A 140 -8.26 -9.00 0.63
C PRO A 140 -7.09 -9.43 1.52
N LYS A 141 -5.93 -8.77 1.38
CA LYS A 141 -4.83 -8.87 2.36
C LYS A 141 -5.41 -8.64 3.78
N PRO A 142 -5.04 -9.39 4.80
CA PRO A 142 -3.89 -10.30 4.91
C PRO A 142 -4.10 -11.73 4.41
N ASP A 143 -5.15 -12.00 3.63
CA ASP A 143 -5.30 -13.28 2.92
C ASP A 143 -4.27 -13.35 1.77
N PRO A 144 -3.64 -14.51 1.51
CA PRO A 144 -2.64 -14.66 0.47
C PRO A 144 -3.19 -14.58 -0.97
N ALA A 145 -4.51 -14.65 -1.14
CA ALA A 145 -5.17 -14.80 -2.42
C ALA A 145 -4.73 -13.76 -3.46
N LEU A 146 -4.60 -12.49 -3.07
CA LEU A 146 -4.27 -11.41 -4.01
C LEU A 146 -2.86 -11.56 -4.58
N PHE A 147 -1.87 -11.91 -3.77
CA PHE A 147 -0.50 -12.12 -4.26
C PHE A 147 -0.36 -13.40 -5.08
N LEU A 148 -1.05 -14.46 -4.71
CA LEU A 148 -1.09 -15.70 -5.50
C LEU A 148 -1.78 -15.46 -6.85
N TYR A 149 -2.88 -14.72 -6.87
CA TYR A 149 -3.57 -14.32 -8.09
C TYR A 149 -2.67 -13.47 -8.99
N ALA A 150 -1.98 -12.47 -8.45
CA ALA A 150 -1.06 -11.64 -9.21
C ALA A 150 0.09 -12.47 -9.81
N ALA A 151 0.70 -13.38 -9.05
CA ALA A 151 1.75 -14.27 -9.54
C ALA A 151 1.25 -15.16 -10.70
N ASP A 152 0.06 -15.75 -10.55
CA ASP A 152 -0.59 -16.58 -11.59
C ASP A 152 -0.85 -15.77 -12.86
N LYS A 153 -1.47 -14.60 -12.74
CA LYS A 153 -1.75 -13.69 -13.88
C LYS A 153 -0.49 -13.24 -14.60
N MET A 154 0.61 -13.10 -13.88
CA MET A 154 1.92 -12.77 -14.44
C MET A 154 2.64 -13.99 -15.04
N GLY A 155 2.13 -15.21 -14.83
CA GLY A 155 2.70 -16.45 -15.36
C GLY A 155 3.94 -16.95 -14.60
N PHE A 156 4.10 -16.59 -13.32
CA PHE A 156 5.24 -16.99 -12.49
C PHE A 156 4.81 -17.82 -11.28
N SER A 157 5.68 -18.77 -10.90
CA SER A 157 5.51 -19.47 -9.63
C SER A 157 5.85 -18.53 -8.45
N LYS A 158 5.28 -18.81 -7.28
CA LYS A 158 5.55 -18.03 -6.06
C LYS A 158 7.04 -17.92 -5.73
N ASP A 159 7.84 -18.97 -5.98
CA ASP A 159 9.28 -18.98 -5.74
C ASP A 159 10.08 -18.11 -6.71
N GLU A 160 9.48 -17.66 -7.81
CA GLU A 160 10.06 -16.75 -8.81
C GLU A 160 9.61 -15.29 -8.58
N CYS A 161 8.73 -15.07 -7.61
CA CYS A 161 8.21 -13.75 -7.25
C CYS A 161 8.87 -13.19 -5.99
N VAL A 162 8.86 -11.88 -5.87
CA VAL A 162 9.14 -11.13 -4.65
C VAL A 162 8.08 -10.06 -4.50
N VAL A 163 7.60 -9.84 -3.27
CA VAL A 163 6.67 -8.76 -2.93
C VAL A 163 7.45 -7.59 -2.35
N ILE A 164 7.05 -6.37 -2.70
CA ILE A 164 7.52 -5.12 -2.08
C ILE A 164 6.32 -4.50 -1.37
N GLU A 165 6.44 -4.27 -0.08
CA GLU A 165 5.37 -3.88 0.83
C GLU A 165 5.88 -2.95 1.94
N ASP A 166 4.98 -2.20 2.61
CA ASP A 166 5.30 -1.36 3.78
C ASP A 166 4.42 -1.65 5.00
N SER A 167 3.34 -2.42 4.80
CA SER A 167 2.34 -2.72 5.82
C SER A 167 2.46 -4.14 6.39
N ILE A 168 2.14 -4.30 7.67
CA ILE A 168 2.07 -5.63 8.31
C ILE A 168 1.01 -6.51 7.65
N THR A 169 -0.09 -5.92 7.22
CA THR A 169 -1.19 -6.62 6.52
C THR A 169 -0.69 -7.28 5.23
N GLY A 170 0.05 -6.54 4.41
CA GLY A 170 0.57 -7.07 3.15
C GLY A 170 1.76 -8.01 3.36
N VAL A 171 2.66 -7.72 4.30
CA VAL A 171 3.74 -8.65 4.67
C VAL A 171 3.14 -10.00 5.09
N THR A 172 2.13 -9.99 5.98
CA THR A 172 1.45 -11.21 6.42
C THR A 172 0.84 -11.99 5.24
N ALA A 173 0.20 -11.29 4.30
CA ALA A 173 -0.36 -11.91 3.09
C ALA A 173 0.73 -12.59 2.25
N SER A 174 1.88 -11.92 2.05
CA SER A 174 3.00 -12.46 1.29
C SER A 174 3.62 -13.70 1.94
N VAL A 175 3.84 -13.65 3.26
CA VAL A 175 4.36 -14.78 4.03
C VAL A 175 3.42 -15.98 3.96
N ARG A 176 2.10 -15.75 4.11
CA ARG A 176 1.07 -16.80 3.95
C ARG A 176 1.02 -17.37 2.53
N ALA A 177 1.30 -16.55 1.52
CA ALA A 177 1.43 -17.01 0.13
C ALA A 177 2.70 -17.85 -0.09
N GLY A 178 3.66 -17.81 0.82
CA GLY A 178 4.99 -18.39 0.66
C GLY A 178 5.82 -17.66 -0.39
N ILE A 179 5.61 -16.35 -0.55
CA ILE A 179 6.37 -15.47 -1.45
C ILE A 179 7.33 -14.64 -0.59
N ARG A 180 8.59 -14.52 -1.02
CA ARG A 180 9.59 -13.63 -0.40
C ARG A 180 9.07 -12.20 -0.36
N VAL A 181 9.25 -11.49 0.76
CA VAL A 181 8.80 -10.10 0.90
C VAL A 181 9.91 -9.20 1.41
N LEU A 182 10.10 -8.08 0.71
CA LEU A 182 10.94 -6.96 1.13
C LEU A 182 10.02 -5.89 1.72
N GLY A 183 10.25 -5.51 2.99
CA GLY A 183 9.42 -4.57 3.74
C GLY A 183 10.06 -3.17 3.80
N LEU A 184 9.41 -2.16 3.20
CA LEU A 184 9.85 -0.77 3.29
C LEU A 184 9.56 -0.23 4.70
N VAL A 185 10.61 0.14 5.42
CA VAL A 185 10.50 0.76 6.74
C VAL A 185 10.01 2.20 6.57
N LYS A 186 8.72 2.42 6.81
CA LYS A 186 8.09 3.74 6.73
C LYS A 186 6.98 3.87 7.79
N MET A 187 5.82 3.27 7.55
CA MET A 187 4.71 3.25 8.50
C MET A 187 4.90 2.19 9.58
N SER A 188 5.36 1.02 9.18
CA SER A 188 5.73 -0.05 10.10
C SER A 188 7.20 0.09 10.48
N SER A 189 7.53 -0.16 11.75
CA SER A 189 8.92 -0.19 12.22
C SER A 189 9.67 -1.38 11.63
N LYS A 190 10.98 -1.28 11.66
CA LYS A 190 11.86 -2.38 11.21
C LYS A 190 11.58 -3.68 11.99
N GLU A 191 11.38 -3.55 13.28
CA GLU A 191 11.12 -4.65 14.20
C GLU A 191 9.80 -5.35 13.88
N GLU A 192 8.73 -4.58 13.66
CA GLU A 192 7.42 -5.12 13.27
C GLU A 192 7.46 -5.84 11.92
N LEU A 193 8.17 -5.28 10.94
CA LEU A 193 8.33 -5.91 9.61
C LEU A 193 9.10 -7.24 9.71
N ILE A 194 10.17 -7.31 10.53
CA ILE A 194 10.92 -8.53 10.77
C ILE A 194 10.04 -9.57 11.47
N GLU A 195 9.30 -9.18 12.51
CA GLU A 195 8.40 -10.07 13.24
C GLU A 195 7.31 -10.64 12.34
N ALA A 196 6.80 -9.83 11.41
CA ALA A 196 5.85 -10.27 10.39
C ALA A 196 6.46 -11.18 9.31
N GLY A 197 7.79 -11.25 9.20
CA GLY A 197 8.54 -12.14 8.30
C GLY A 197 9.11 -11.47 7.03
N ALA A 198 9.18 -10.14 6.98
CA ALA A 198 9.80 -9.42 5.88
C ALA A 198 11.33 -9.25 6.06
N GLU A 199 12.03 -9.08 4.94
CA GLU A 199 13.38 -8.53 4.90
C GLU A 199 13.26 -6.99 4.83
N PRO A 200 13.61 -6.24 5.89
CA PRO A 200 13.38 -4.81 5.93
C PRO A 200 14.41 -4.04 5.11
N PHE A 201 13.99 -2.95 4.48
CA PHE A 201 14.86 -1.99 3.79
C PHE A 201 14.29 -0.57 3.98
N THR A 202 15.12 0.47 3.77
CA THR A 202 14.76 1.85 4.11
C THR A 202 14.66 2.79 2.91
N ASN A 203 15.19 2.39 1.75
CA ASN A 203 15.23 3.23 0.56
C ASN A 203 14.98 2.40 -0.69
N MET A 204 14.08 2.85 -1.56
CA MET A 204 13.75 2.15 -2.81
C MET A 204 14.98 1.89 -3.69
N ARG A 205 15.99 2.74 -3.64
CA ARG A 205 17.23 2.57 -4.39
C ARG A 205 18.06 1.35 -3.97
N GLU A 206 17.71 0.71 -2.84
CA GLU A 206 18.34 -0.55 -2.40
C GLU A 206 17.80 -1.78 -3.17
N LEU A 207 16.61 -1.67 -3.78
CA LEU A 207 15.93 -2.81 -4.41
C LEU A 207 16.78 -3.55 -5.45
N PRO A 208 17.50 -2.91 -6.39
CA PRO A 208 18.33 -3.64 -7.34
C PRO A 208 19.34 -4.56 -6.65
N LYS A 209 20.03 -4.06 -5.63
CA LYS A 209 21.00 -4.85 -4.83
C LYS A 209 20.33 -5.99 -4.07
N LEU A 210 19.19 -5.73 -3.42
CA LEU A 210 18.43 -6.74 -2.66
C LEU A 210 17.87 -7.85 -3.56
N LEU A 211 17.63 -7.53 -4.83
CA LEU A 211 17.17 -8.46 -5.86
C LEU A 211 18.32 -9.21 -6.57
N GLY A 212 19.57 -8.86 -6.25
CA GLY A 212 20.75 -9.47 -6.88
C GLY A 212 20.99 -9.03 -8.34
N LEU A 213 20.65 -7.76 -8.64
CA LEU A 213 20.78 -7.15 -9.97
C LEU A 213 21.94 -6.16 -10.00
#